data_2a6fa537fc6d380077d0b66de44e5d57
#
_entry.id   2a6fa537fc6d380077d0b66de44e5d57
#
_cell.length_a   1.000
_cell.length_b   1.000
_cell.length_c   1.000
_cell.angle_alpha   90.00
_cell.angle_beta   90.00
_cell.angle_gamma   90.00
#
_symmetry.space_group_name_H-M   'P 1'
#
loop_
_entity.id
_entity.type
_entity.pdbx_description
1 polymer ?
#
loop_
_entity_poly.entity_id
_entity_poly.type
_entity_poly.pdbx_seq_one_letter_code
_entity_poly.pdbx_strand_id
1 'polypeptide(L)'
;MLLYRLGQQPHIASTAGLGGLYSDGRWHEVGTPILYTSEHLSLAKLEVLANAATLPRNYFLLTLEIADHASTQYLEVADLPPGWNGLPYRRETAQLAQSWIQAGTHWLLRVPSIHSPNEYNCLLNPLHPDHAQLRIVSTEPHPFDARLKQ
;
A
#
# COMPACT_ATOMS: atom_id res chain seq x y z
N MET A 1 -11.71 -4.83 -10.00
CA MET A 1 -10.33 -4.33 -10.05
C MET A 1 -9.45 -5.18 -9.15
N LEU A 2 -8.28 -5.54 -9.63
CA LEU A 2 -7.31 -6.31 -8.85
C LEU A 2 -6.28 -5.39 -8.21
N LEU A 3 -5.90 -5.71 -6.99
CA LEU A 3 -4.83 -5.05 -6.24
C LEU A 3 -3.83 -6.09 -5.76
N TYR A 4 -2.58 -5.68 -5.62
CA TYR A 4 -1.46 -6.58 -5.34
C TYR A 4 -0.69 -6.13 -4.10
N ARG A 5 -0.32 -7.11 -3.28
CA ARG A 5 0.51 -6.92 -2.10
C ARG A 5 1.50 -8.09 -1.99
N LEU A 6 2.72 -7.78 -1.64
CA LEU A 6 3.76 -8.78 -1.36
C LEU A 6 4.18 -8.68 0.10
N GLY A 7 4.38 -9.81 0.73
CA GLY A 7 4.80 -9.87 2.12
C GLY A 7 5.13 -11.29 2.55
N GLN A 8 5.62 -11.41 3.77
CA GLN A 8 5.98 -12.71 4.36
C GLN A 8 4.82 -13.26 5.20
N GLN A 9 4.79 -14.59 5.36
CA GLN A 9 3.89 -15.25 6.31
C GLN A 9 4.36 -14.97 7.76
N PRO A 10 3.45 -14.89 8.74
CA PRO A 10 1.98 -14.97 8.57
C PRO A 10 1.33 -13.64 8.18
N HIS A 11 2.08 -12.55 8.14
CA HIS A 11 1.55 -11.18 8.01
C HIS A 11 0.78 -10.94 6.71
N ILE A 12 1.21 -11.60 5.62
CA ILE A 12 0.57 -11.41 4.30
C ILE A 12 -0.90 -11.83 4.30
N ALA A 13 -1.29 -12.78 5.15
CA ALA A 13 -2.65 -13.28 5.21
C ALA A 13 -3.63 -12.29 5.84
N SER A 14 -3.13 -11.29 6.59
CA SER A 14 -3.97 -10.30 7.25
C SER A 14 -4.27 -9.12 6.33
N THR A 15 -5.55 -8.77 6.21
CA THR A 15 -6.01 -7.55 5.52
C THR A 15 -6.41 -6.43 6.48
N ALA A 16 -6.10 -6.59 7.76
CA ALA A 16 -6.47 -5.63 8.80
C ALA A 16 -5.52 -4.42 8.91
N GLY A 17 -4.46 -4.37 8.10
CA GLY A 17 -3.52 -3.25 8.10
C GLY A 17 -2.69 -3.14 9.39
N LEU A 18 -2.41 -4.26 10.05
CA LEU A 18 -1.79 -4.30 11.38
C LEU A 18 -0.36 -3.75 11.39
N GLY A 19 0.35 -3.78 10.27
CA GLY A 19 1.71 -3.23 10.17
C GLY A 19 1.79 -1.76 10.54
N GLY A 20 0.77 -0.99 10.23
CA GLY A 20 0.68 0.44 10.55
C GLY A 20 0.57 0.74 12.04
N LEU A 21 0.26 -0.28 12.87
CA LEU A 21 0.22 -0.12 14.32
C LEU A 21 1.60 -0.07 14.95
N TYR A 22 2.62 -0.61 14.28
CA TYR A 22 3.95 -0.84 14.84
C TYR A 22 5.07 -0.03 14.18
N SER A 23 4.86 0.42 12.95
CA SER A 23 5.84 1.22 12.21
C SER A 23 5.15 2.33 11.44
N ASP A 24 5.88 3.39 11.16
CA ASP A 24 5.40 4.46 10.29
C ASP A 24 5.66 4.17 8.82
N GLY A 25 5.09 4.99 7.97
CA GLY A 25 5.33 4.98 6.53
C GLY A 25 5.09 6.37 5.96
N ARG A 26 5.23 6.50 4.64
CA ARG A 26 5.01 7.78 3.98
C ARG A 26 3.59 8.32 4.23
N TRP A 27 2.61 7.42 4.27
CA TRP A 27 1.19 7.77 4.33
C TRP A 27 0.53 7.48 5.67
N HIS A 28 1.30 7.14 6.70
CA HIS A 28 0.74 6.93 8.04
C HIS A 28 1.77 7.14 9.13
N GLU A 29 1.29 7.52 10.30
CA GLU A 29 2.04 7.52 11.56
C GLU A 29 1.78 6.21 12.31
N VAL A 30 2.69 5.84 13.21
CA VAL A 30 2.53 4.65 14.07
C VAL A 30 1.18 4.69 14.79
N GLY A 31 0.50 3.54 14.82
CA GLY A 31 -0.81 3.41 15.46
C GLY A 31 -1.99 3.53 14.50
N THR A 32 -1.75 3.69 13.20
CA THR A 32 -2.80 3.81 12.18
C THR A 32 -2.91 2.51 11.40
N PRO A 33 -4.03 1.76 11.50
CA PRO A 33 -4.24 0.59 10.65
C PRO A 33 -4.47 1.04 9.21
N ILE A 34 -3.65 0.53 8.30
CA ILE A 34 -3.70 0.88 6.88
C ILE A 34 -3.15 -0.28 6.06
N LEU A 35 -3.84 -0.63 4.99
CA LEU A 35 -3.42 -1.72 4.09
C LEU A 35 -2.85 -1.12 2.81
N TYR A 36 -1.56 -1.34 2.58
CA TYR A 36 -0.87 -0.90 1.37
C TYR A 36 -1.00 -1.94 0.27
N THR A 37 -1.46 -1.51 -0.90
CA THR A 37 -1.53 -2.31 -2.12
C THR A 37 -1.06 -1.49 -3.31
N SER A 38 -0.82 -2.16 -4.44
CA SER A 38 -0.46 -1.50 -5.71
C SER A 38 -1.42 -1.93 -6.81
N GLU A 39 -1.66 -1.04 -7.77
CA GLU A 39 -2.51 -1.33 -8.94
C GLU A 39 -1.85 -2.31 -9.91
N HIS A 40 -0.52 -2.42 -9.88
CA HIS A 40 0.24 -3.32 -10.74
C HIS A 40 1.15 -4.22 -9.90
N LEU A 41 1.23 -5.50 -10.29
CA LEU A 41 2.13 -6.45 -9.62
C LEU A 41 3.59 -6.00 -9.70
N SER A 42 4.02 -5.49 -10.85
CA SER A 42 5.39 -4.98 -11.01
C SER A 42 5.69 -3.81 -10.08
N LEU A 43 4.72 -2.93 -9.84
CA LEU A 43 4.86 -1.84 -8.88
C LEU A 43 4.95 -2.38 -7.44
N ALA A 44 4.12 -3.33 -7.07
CA ALA A 44 4.21 -3.97 -5.75
C ALA A 44 5.59 -4.58 -5.50
N LYS A 45 6.17 -5.22 -6.52
CA LYS A 45 7.54 -5.75 -6.46
C LYS A 45 8.58 -4.65 -6.29
N LEU A 46 8.45 -3.57 -7.05
CA LEU A 46 9.36 -2.43 -6.98
C LEU A 46 9.36 -1.77 -5.60
N GLU A 47 8.18 -1.61 -5.01
CA GLU A 47 8.03 -1.06 -3.65
C GLU A 47 8.75 -1.93 -2.61
N VAL A 48 8.60 -3.25 -2.69
CA VAL A 48 9.31 -4.17 -1.79
C VAL A 48 10.82 -4.09 -2.00
N LEU A 49 11.30 -4.12 -3.24
CA LEU A 49 12.72 -4.06 -3.56
C LEU A 49 13.37 -2.77 -3.08
N ALA A 50 12.69 -1.64 -3.24
CA ALA A 50 13.20 -0.34 -2.81
C ALA A 50 13.39 -0.24 -1.30
N ASN A 51 12.56 -0.92 -0.52
CA ASN A 51 12.58 -0.90 0.94
C ASN A 51 13.41 -2.05 1.55
N ALA A 52 13.81 -3.04 0.76
CA ALA A 52 14.59 -4.18 1.24
C ALA A 52 16.09 -3.90 1.18
N ALA A 53 16.82 -4.28 2.24
CA ALA A 53 18.28 -4.18 2.24
C ALA A 53 18.94 -5.22 1.33
N THR A 54 18.36 -6.41 1.23
CA THR A 54 18.84 -7.53 0.42
C THR A 54 17.69 -8.10 -0.40
N LEU A 55 17.98 -9.09 -1.26
CA LEU A 55 16.96 -9.76 -2.06
C LEU A 55 15.86 -10.34 -1.14
N PRO A 56 14.59 -9.97 -1.35
CA PRO A 56 13.50 -10.51 -0.54
C PRO A 56 13.37 -12.02 -0.68
N ARG A 57 13.19 -12.72 0.44
CA ARG A 57 13.05 -14.19 0.49
C ARG A 57 11.78 -14.56 1.22
N ASN A 58 11.20 -15.70 0.83
CA ASN A 58 9.99 -16.24 1.44
C ASN A 58 8.80 -15.28 1.38
N TYR A 59 8.69 -14.57 0.26
CA TYR A 59 7.57 -13.67 0.00
C TYR A 59 6.42 -14.39 -0.68
N PHE A 60 5.23 -13.92 -0.39
CA PHE A 60 3.97 -14.39 -0.98
C PHE A 60 3.31 -13.23 -1.68
N LEU A 61 2.63 -13.52 -2.77
CA LEU A 61 1.76 -12.59 -3.48
C LEU A 61 0.33 -12.77 -3.01
N LEU A 62 -0.23 -11.71 -2.47
CA LEU A 62 -1.65 -11.59 -2.16
C LEU A 62 -2.31 -10.81 -3.28
N THR A 63 -3.22 -11.47 -4.00
CA THR A 63 -4.06 -10.82 -5.02
C THR A 63 -5.44 -10.57 -4.42
N LEU A 64 -5.85 -9.32 -4.45
CA LEU A 64 -7.11 -8.85 -3.89
C LEU A 64 -8.02 -8.36 -5.00
N GLU A 65 -9.33 -8.51 -4.80
CA GLU A 65 -10.34 -7.97 -5.70
C GLU A 65 -11.26 -7.00 -4.95
N ILE A 66 -11.49 -5.87 -5.56
CA ILE A 66 -12.46 -4.87 -5.13
C ILE A 66 -13.42 -4.54 -6.27
N ALA A 67 -14.59 -4.01 -5.95
CA ALA A 67 -15.52 -3.53 -6.96
C ALA A 67 -14.91 -2.36 -7.73
N ASP A 68 -15.17 -2.28 -9.05
CA ASP A 68 -14.63 -1.21 -9.90
C ASP A 68 -15.13 0.18 -9.47
N HIS A 69 -16.27 0.24 -8.81
CA HIS A 69 -16.88 1.49 -8.31
C HIS A 69 -16.62 1.74 -6.82
N ALA A 70 -15.65 1.03 -6.21
CA ALA A 70 -15.29 1.25 -4.81
C ALA A 70 -14.93 2.71 -4.56
N SER A 71 -15.44 3.27 -3.47
CA SER A 71 -15.26 4.69 -3.16
C SER A 71 -13.78 5.02 -2.98
N THR A 72 -13.28 5.92 -3.81
CA THR A 72 -11.85 6.22 -3.89
C THR A 72 -11.61 7.73 -3.87
N GLN A 73 -10.76 8.17 -2.96
CA GLN A 73 -10.17 9.51 -3.00
C GLN A 73 -8.87 9.44 -3.77
N TYR A 74 -8.64 10.43 -4.64
CA TYR A 74 -7.47 10.49 -5.51
C TYR A 74 -6.54 11.62 -5.06
N LEU A 75 -5.24 11.31 -4.94
CA LEU A 75 -4.20 12.32 -4.81
C LEU A 75 -3.28 12.20 -6.02
N GLU A 76 -3.09 13.32 -6.70
CA GLU A 76 -2.13 13.44 -7.79
C GLU A 76 -0.87 14.16 -7.30
N VAL A 77 0.22 14.08 -8.05
CA VAL A 77 1.48 14.75 -7.68
C VAL A 77 1.27 16.25 -7.44
N ALA A 78 0.39 16.88 -8.22
CA ALA A 78 0.08 18.31 -8.07
C ALA A 78 -0.59 18.65 -6.72
N ASP A 79 -1.21 17.68 -6.05
CA ASP A 79 -1.87 17.85 -4.75
C ASP A 79 -0.88 17.72 -3.58
N LEU A 80 0.35 17.32 -3.85
CA LEU A 80 1.31 16.94 -2.81
C LEU A 80 2.30 18.07 -2.53
N PRO A 81 2.77 18.20 -1.26
CA PRO A 81 3.72 19.23 -0.89
C PRO A 81 5.08 18.98 -1.55
N PRO A 82 5.88 20.05 -1.80
CA PRO A 82 7.26 19.88 -2.25
C PRO A 82 8.04 18.95 -1.32
N GLY A 83 8.80 18.01 -1.90
CA GLY A 83 9.58 17.04 -1.14
C GLY A 83 8.79 15.87 -0.59
N TRP A 84 7.55 15.66 -1.04
CA TRP A 84 6.71 14.53 -0.63
C TRP A 84 7.36 13.17 -0.86
N ASN A 85 8.22 13.08 -1.87
CA ASN A 85 8.90 11.86 -2.30
C ASN A 85 10.29 11.67 -1.66
N GLY A 86 10.68 12.52 -0.71
CA GLY A 86 11.97 12.45 -0.06
C GLY A 86 12.02 11.53 1.15
N LEU A 87 13.23 11.41 1.71
CA LEU A 87 13.49 10.75 3.00
C LEU A 87 14.23 11.72 3.91
N PRO A 88 13.97 11.69 5.22
CA PRO A 88 12.92 10.92 5.91
C PRO A 88 11.52 11.31 5.45
N TYR A 89 10.54 10.47 5.77
CA TYR A 89 9.13 10.73 5.42
C TYR A 89 8.68 12.08 5.99
N ARG A 90 7.97 12.84 5.16
CA ARG A 90 7.39 14.10 5.59
C ARG A 90 6.07 13.87 6.31
N ARG A 91 5.87 14.62 7.37
CA ARG A 91 4.65 14.53 8.16
C ARG A 91 3.40 14.91 7.36
N GLU A 92 3.54 15.81 6.40
CA GLU A 92 2.43 16.32 5.60
C GLU A 92 1.75 15.23 4.77
N THR A 93 2.48 14.26 4.25
CA THR A 93 1.86 13.14 3.51
C THR A 93 1.07 12.23 4.43
N ALA A 94 1.60 11.93 5.61
CA ALA A 94 0.86 11.17 6.62
C ALA A 94 -0.40 11.91 7.10
N GLN A 95 -0.34 13.23 7.22
CA GLN A 95 -1.49 14.05 7.60
C GLN A 95 -2.61 14.03 6.55
N LEU A 96 -2.25 14.04 5.26
CA LEU A 96 -3.23 13.91 4.17
C LEU A 96 -3.99 12.58 4.27
N ALA A 97 -3.27 11.49 4.48
CA ALA A 97 -3.90 10.19 4.64
C ALA A 97 -4.69 10.08 5.96
N GLN A 98 -4.20 10.70 7.02
CA GLN A 98 -4.92 10.72 8.29
C GLN A 98 -6.27 11.45 8.15
N SER A 99 -6.32 12.54 7.40
CA SER A 99 -7.57 13.24 7.11
C SER A 99 -8.54 12.35 6.33
N TRP A 100 -8.05 11.58 5.37
CA TRP A 100 -8.87 10.61 4.64
C TRP A 100 -9.46 9.55 5.57
N ILE A 101 -8.65 8.97 6.46
CA ILE A 101 -9.10 7.96 7.42
C ILE A 101 -10.15 8.54 8.37
N GLN A 102 -9.88 9.72 8.92
CA GLN A 102 -10.79 10.37 9.87
C GLN A 102 -12.12 10.75 9.24
N ALA A 103 -12.13 11.20 8.00
CA ALA A 103 -13.34 11.53 7.26
C ALA A 103 -14.21 10.29 7.04
N GLY A 104 -13.59 9.12 6.78
CA GLY A 104 -14.29 7.85 6.62
C GLY A 104 -15.26 7.77 5.44
N THR A 105 -15.19 8.73 4.51
CA THR A 105 -16.12 8.82 3.37
C THR A 105 -15.72 7.97 2.18
N HIS A 106 -14.43 7.67 2.05
CA HIS A 106 -13.90 6.84 0.97
C HIS A 106 -13.12 5.67 1.56
N TRP A 107 -13.33 4.50 1.00
CA TRP A 107 -12.63 3.30 1.44
C TRP A 107 -11.17 3.29 1.01
N LEU A 108 -10.90 3.76 -0.21
CA LEU A 108 -9.57 3.79 -0.80
C LEU A 108 -8.99 5.20 -0.87
N LEU A 109 -7.67 5.29 -0.72
CA LEU A 109 -6.88 6.45 -1.09
C LEU A 109 -5.86 6.03 -2.15
N ARG A 110 -5.97 6.58 -3.34
CA ARG A 110 -5.07 6.31 -4.46
C ARG A 110 -3.99 7.37 -4.51
N VAL A 111 -2.74 6.96 -4.40
CA VAL A 111 -1.58 7.85 -4.28
C VAL A 111 -0.51 7.52 -5.31
N PRO A 112 0.23 8.50 -5.84
CA PRO A 112 1.33 8.21 -6.76
C PRO A 112 2.46 7.47 -6.05
N SER A 113 3.13 6.56 -6.77
CA SER A 113 4.34 5.92 -6.29
C SER A 113 5.55 6.85 -6.47
N ILE A 114 6.47 6.87 -5.51
CA ILE A 114 7.73 7.60 -5.68
C ILE A 114 8.68 6.90 -6.65
N HIS A 115 8.51 5.60 -6.83
CA HIS A 115 9.37 4.77 -7.69
C HIS A 115 8.91 4.77 -9.14
N SER A 116 7.63 5.04 -9.37
CA SER A 116 7.02 5.13 -10.69
C SER A 116 5.88 6.14 -10.64
N PRO A 117 6.16 7.47 -10.79
CA PRO A 117 5.18 8.52 -10.49
C PRO A 117 3.93 8.53 -11.38
N ASN A 118 3.95 7.80 -12.49
CA ASN A 118 2.80 7.62 -13.38
C ASN A 118 1.96 6.40 -13.01
N GLU A 119 2.34 5.67 -11.96
CA GLU A 119 1.61 4.52 -11.44
C GLU A 119 1.22 4.78 -9.98
N TYR A 120 0.26 4.01 -9.49
CA TYR A 120 -0.39 4.33 -8.23
C TYR A 120 -0.41 3.15 -7.27
N ASN A 121 -0.21 3.49 -6.00
CA ASN A 121 -0.54 2.61 -4.89
C ASN A 121 -1.95 2.92 -4.41
N CYS A 122 -2.66 1.89 -3.96
CA CYS A 122 -3.97 2.02 -3.34
C CYS A 122 -3.85 1.66 -1.86
N LEU A 123 -4.20 2.62 -1.01
CA LEU A 123 -4.27 2.43 0.43
C LEU A 123 -5.72 2.13 0.79
N LEU A 124 -5.95 1.10 1.60
CA LEU A 124 -7.29 0.73 2.04
C LEU A 124 -7.42 1.04 3.53
N ASN A 125 -8.54 1.66 3.89
CA ASN A 125 -8.90 1.89 5.29
C ASN A 125 -9.61 0.65 5.83
N PRO A 126 -8.96 -0.17 6.68
CA PRO A 126 -9.57 -1.40 7.19
C PRO A 126 -10.76 -1.16 8.11
N LEU A 127 -10.93 0.07 8.61
CA LEU A 127 -12.03 0.44 9.48
C LEU A 127 -13.27 0.94 8.71
N HIS A 128 -13.15 1.12 7.39
CA HIS A 128 -14.28 1.51 6.55
C HIS A 128 -15.28 0.34 6.42
N PRO A 129 -16.60 0.59 6.45
CA PRO A 129 -17.60 -0.47 6.33
C PRO A 129 -17.43 -1.35 5.09
N ASP A 130 -17.03 -0.76 3.95
CA ASP A 130 -16.84 -1.48 2.70
C ASP A 130 -15.65 -2.43 2.71
N HIS A 131 -14.78 -2.36 3.72
CA HIS A 131 -13.64 -3.28 3.83
C HIS A 131 -14.09 -4.74 3.97
N ALA A 132 -15.28 -4.98 4.48
CA ALA A 132 -15.89 -6.31 4.52
C ALA A 132 -16.14 -6.92 3.13
N GLN A 133 -16.16 -6.11 2.08
CA GLN A 133 -16.35 -6.53 0.70
C GLN A 133 -15.05 -6.91 -0.01
N LEU A 134 -13.90 -6.69 0.64
CA LEU A 134 -12.59 -7.07 0.09
C LEU A 134 -12.52 -8.59 -0.08
N ARG A 135 -12.14 -9.04 -1.27
CA ARG A 135 -12.03 -10.45 -1.58
C ARG A 135 -10.58 -10.84 -1.85
N ILE A 136 -10.13 -11.89 -1.16
CA ILE A 136 -8.83 -12.51 -1.46
C ILE A 136 -9.04 -13.46 -2.62
N VAL A 137 -8.38 -13.19 -3.76
CA VAL A 137 -8.41 -14.04 -4.93
C VAL A 137 -7.45 -15.22 -4.76
N SER A 138 -6.22 -14.92 -4.35
CA SER A 138 -5.18 -15.93 -4.14
C SER A 138 -4.09 -15.43 -3.20
N THR A 139 -3.42 -16.38 -2.56
CA THR A 139 -2.17 -16.17 -1.81
C THR A 139 -1.21 -17.25 -2.26
N GLU A 140 -0.09 -16.87 -2.88
CA GLU A 140 0.83 -17.83 -3.47
C GLU A 140 2.30 -17.41 -3.26
N PRO A 141 3.23 -18.37 -3.18
CA PRO A 141 4.66 -18.05 -3.14
C PRO A 141 5.06 -17.23 -4.34
N HIS A 142 5.86 -16.19 -4.13
CA HIS A 142 6.32 -15.30 -5.20
C HIS A 142 7.81 -15.04 -5.06
N PRO A 143 8.68 -15.90 -5.62
CA PRO A 143 10.12 -15.71 -5.54
C PRO A 143 10.58 -14.52 -6.39
N PHE A 144 11.59 -13.81 -5.88
CA PHE A 144 12.25 -12.74 -6.63
C PHE A 144 13.45 -13.30 -7.39
N ASP A 145 13.60 -12.89 -8.63
CA ASP A 145 14.78 -13.23 -9.42
C ASP A 145 16.03 -12.63 -8.77
N ALA A 146 17.09 -13.45 -8.64
CA ALA A 146 18.32 -13.05 -7.97
C ALA A 146 19.03 -11.85 -8.62
N ARG A 147 18.73 -11.55 -9.89
CA ARG A 147 19.30 -10.39 -10.59
C ARG A 147 18.70 -9.06 -10.16
N LEU A 148 17.54 -9.08 -9.47
CA LEU A 148 16.85 -7.85 -9.10
C LEU A 148 17.52 -7.11 -7.95
N LYS A 149 18.24 -7.83 -7.09
CA LYS A 149 18.97 -7.23 -5.97
C LYS A 149 20.04 -8.18 -5.47
N GLN A 150 21.16 -7.62 -5.08
CA GLN A 150 22.25 -8.38 -4.45
C GLN A 150 22.14 -8.38 -2.93
#